data_a0c580e9e9e6b22a00f77daa8bc97f93
#
_entry.id   a0c580e9e9e6b22a00f77daa8bc97f93
#
_cell.length_a   1.000
_cell.length_b   1.000
_cell.length_c   1.000
_cell.angle_alpha   90.00
_cell.angle_beta   90.00
_cell.angle_gamma   90.00
#
_symmetry.space_group_name_H-M   'P 1'
#
loop_
_entity.id
_entity.type
_entity.pdbx_description
1 polymer ?
#
loop_
_entity_poly.entity_id
_entity_poly.type
_entity_poly.pdbx_seq_one_letter_code
_entity_poly.pdbx_strand_id
1 'polypeptide(L)'
;MSEDAPERTAITWSPAARADVRAIERNAATQILGCIDDYITRRVGAVKALWPPLTGFRLRCGNYRVFFDQTGPNAIEITKVKDRKDAYR
;
A
#
# COMPACT_ATOMS: atom_id res chain seq x y z
N MET A 1 2.81 -24.70 17.68
CA MET A 1 2.44 -23.38 17.20
C MET A 1 3.26 -22.33 17.91
N SER A 2 3.70 -21.38 17.21
CA SER A 2 4.52 -20.35 17.81
C SER A 2 3.65 -19.18 18.24
N GLU A 3 3.40 -19.08 19.51
CA GLU A 3 2.70 -17.95 20.09
C GLU A 3 3.54 -16.68 20.02
N ASP A 4 4.83 -16.87 19.89
CA ASP A 4 5.76 -15.76 19.87
C ASP A 4 5.99 -15.20 18.46
N ALA A 5 5.48 -15.86 17.45
CA ALA A 5 5.60 -15.35 16.09
C ALA A 5 4.79 -14.06 15.95
N PRO A 6 5.39 -12.99 15.42
CA PRO A 6 4.63 -11.78 15.20
C PRO A 6 3.49 -12.04 14.25
N GLU A 7 2.36 -11.42 14.50
CA GLU A 7 1.24 -11.51 13.59
C GLU A 7 1.62 -10.85 12.27
N ARG A 8 1.29 -11.52 11.18
CA ARG A 8 1.55 -10.98 9.85
C ARG A 8 0.35 -10.22 9.37
N THR A 9 0.61 -9.11 8.71
CA THR A 9 -0.45 -8.37 8.05
C THR A 9 -0.81 -9.07 6.75
N ALA A 10 -2.07 -9.41 6.60
CA ALA A 10 -2.59 -9.96 5.36
C ALA A 10 -2.79 -8.84 4.36
N ILE A 11 -2.32 -9.04 3.14
CA ILE A 11 -2.45 -8.04 2.07
C ILE A 11 -3.29 -8.63 0.97
N THR A 12 -4.31 -7.88 0.56
CA THR A 12 -5.05 -8.18 -0.66
C THR A 12 -4.90 -7.01 -1.62
N TRP A 13 -5.10 -7.29 -2.89
CA TRP A 13 -4.97 -6.30 -3.95
C TRP A 13 -6.28 -6.24 -4.72
N SER A 14 -6.84 -5.05 -4.85
CA SER A 14 -8.01 -4.88 -5.70
C SER A 14 -7.63 -5.11 -7.16
N PRO A 15 -8.60 -5.44 -8.04
CA PRO A 15 -8.31 -5.55 -9.48
C PRO A 15 -7.71 -4.26 -10.04
N ALA A 16 -8.18 -3.10 -9.57
CA ALA A 16 -7.65 -1.81 -10.03
C ALA A 16 -6.18 -1.65 -9.62
N ALA A 17 -5.83 -2.00 -8.39
CA ALA A 17 -4.45 -1.90 -7.92
C ALA A 17 -3.53 -2.85 -8.68
N ARG A 18 -4.00 -4.05 -8.97
CA ARG A 18 -3.23 -5.01 -9.78
C ARG A 18 -2.96 -4.46 -11.18
N ALA A 19 -3.97 -3.87 -11.80
CA ALA A 19 -3.81 -3.26 -13.11
C ALA A 19 -2.83 -2.10 -13.06
N ASP A 20 -2.91 -1.28 -12.02
CA ASP A 20 -2.00 -0.15 -11.84
C ASP A 20 -0.55 -0.61 -11.79
N VAL A 21 -0.26 -1.63 -10.99
CA VAL A 21 1.12 -2.13 -10.84
C VAL A 21 1.63 -2.77 -12.13
N ARG A 22 0.78 -3.48 -12.85
CA ARG A 22 1.18 -4.07 -14.13
C ARG A 22 1.55 -3.03 -15.17
N ALA A 23 0.97 -1.84 -15.08
CA ALA A 23 1.23 -0.76 -16.01
C ALA A 23 2.50 0.03 -15.66
N ILE A 24 3.07 -0.22 -14.47
CA ILE A 24 4.25 0.49 -14.01
C ILE A 24 5.51 -0.23 -14.48
N GLU A 25 6.55 0.55 -14.77
CA GLU A 25 7.84 0.02 -15.17
C GLU A 25 8.36 -0.92 -14.07
N ARG A 26 9.06 -1.98 -14.47
CA ARG A 26 9.45 -3.08 -13.60
C ARG A 26 10.22 -2.65 -12.36
N ASN A 27 11.23 -1.79 -12.55
CA ASN A 27 12.05 -1.37 -11.41
C ASN A 27 11.25 -0.54 -10.43
N ALA A 28 10.38 0.32 -10.92
CA ALA A 28 9.52 1.11 -10.07
C ALA A 28 8.52 0.22 -9.33
N ALA A 29 7.96 -0.76 -10.02
CA ALA A 29 7.04 -1.72 -9.38
C ALA A 29 7.74 -2.48 -8.26
N THR A 30 8.98 -2.91 -8.47
CA THR A 30 9.78 -3.60 -7.45
C THR A 30 10.00 -2.71 -6.24
N GLN A 31 10.31 -1.43 -6.46
CA GLN A 31 10.50 -0.47 -5.37
C GLN A 31 9.20 -0.27 -4.59
N ILE A 32 8.08 -0.21 -5.28
CA ILE A 32 6.77 -0.06 -4.63
C ILE A 32 6.48 -1.26 -3.74
N LEU A 33 6.72 -2.47 -4.24
CA LEU A 33 6.50 -3.68 -3.45
C LEU A 33 7.39 -3.72 -2.23
N GLY A 34 8.65 -3.31 -2.36
CA GLY A 34 9.57 -3.21 -1.23
C GLY A 34 9.12 -2.17 -0.21
N CYS A 35 8.59 -1.05 -0.68
CA CYS A 35 8.08 0.00 0.18
C CYS A 35 6.88 -0.48 1.00
N ILE A 36 5.97 -1.21 0.36
CA ILE A 36 4.82 -1.79 1.05
C ILE A 36 5.28 -2.81 2.08
N ASP A 37 6.22 -3.67 1.70
CA ASP A 37 6.76 -4.68 2.60
C ASP A 37 7.41 -4.04 3.84
N ASP A 38 8.22 -3.01 3.65
CA ASP A 38 8.83 -2.28 4.75
C ASP A 38 7.79 -1.68 5.69
N TYR A 39 6.73 -1.12 5.14
CA TYR A 39 5.66 -0.57 5.97
C TYR A 39 4.99 -1.66 6.79
N ILE A 40 4.71 -2.80 6.18
CA ILE A 40 3.98 -3.89 6.85
C ILE A 40 4.84 -4.56 7.91
N THR A 41 6.11 -4.84 7.60
CA THR A 41 6.98 -5.61 8.49
C THR A 41 7.65 -4.75 9.55
N ARG A 42 8.04 -3.53 9.21
CA ARG A 42 8.81 -2.66 10.10
C ARG A 42 8.11 -1.37 10.47
N ARG A 43 6.94 -1.13 9.91
CA ARG A 43 6.21 0.12 10.12
C ARG A 43 7.02 1.35 9.73
N VAL A 44 7.86 1.20 8.70
CA VAL A 44 8.65 2.28 8.14
C VAL A 44 7.97 2.81 6.90
N GLY A 45 7.70 4.10 6.85
CA GLY A 45 7.09 4.73 5.70
C GLY A 45 6.25 5.93 6.09
N ALA A 46 6.00 6.79 5.12
CA ALA A 46 5.20 7.99 5.31
C ALA A 46 3.74 7.68 4.94
N VAL A 47 2.92 7.45 5.95
CA VAL A 47 1.51 7.13 5.78
C VAL A 47 0.66 8.26 6.33
N LYS A 48 -0.38 8.61 5.58
CA LYS A 48 -1.36 9.60 6.01
C LYS A 48 -2.76 9.07 5.82
N ALA A 49 -3.63 9.35 6.78
CA ALA A 49 -5.06 9.08 6.62
C ALA A 49 -5.64 10.08 5.63
N LEU A 50 -6.60 9.60 4.83
CA LEU A 50 -7.28 10.45 3.87
C LEU A 50 -8.42 11.20 4.56
N TRP A 51 -8.73 12.39 4.04
CA TRP A 51 -9.81 13.23 4.58
C TRP A 51 -11.15 12.89 3.93
N PRO A 52 -12.25 12.97 4.69
CA PRO A 52 -13.57 12.78 4.09
C PRO A 52 -13.80 13.71 2.88
N PRO A 53 -14.55 13.28 1.84
CA PRO A 53 -15.29 12.02 1.76
C PRO A 53 -14.45 10.80 1.42
N LEU A 54 -13.15 10.96 1.22
CA LEU A 54 -12.25 9.84 0.96
C LEU A 54 -12.05 9.03 2.24
N THR A 55 -11.75 7.75 2.08
CA THR A 55 -11.46 6.85 3.20
C THR A 55 -10.14 6.13 2.96
N GLY A 56 -9.57 5.60 4.04
CA GLY A 56 -8.36 4.81 3.95
C GLY A 56 -7.10 5.64 4.17
N PHE A 57 -6.03 5.15 3.60
CA PHE A 57 -4.68 5.66 3.85
C PHE A 57 -3.91 5.77 2.55
N ARG A 58 -2.87 6.61 2.60
CA ARG A 58 -1.96 6.80 1.48
C ARG A 58 -0.53 6.61 1.98
N LEU A 59 0.20 5.69 1.35
CA LEU A 59 1.61 5.43 1.63
C LEU A 59 2.45 6.05 0.52
N ARG A 60 3.41 6.85 0.91
CA ARG A 60 4.34 7.45 -0.04
C ARG A 60 5.45 6.47 -0.37
N CYS A 61 5.59 6.13 -1.65
CA CYS A 61 6.62 5.22 -2.15
C CYS A 61 7.37 5.90 -3.30
N GLY A 62 8.36 6.73 -2.98
CA GLY A 62 9.09 7.49 -3.99
C GLY A 62 8.16 8.42 -4.75
N ASN A 63 8.13 8.27 -6.08
CA ASN A 63 7.25 9.04 -6.94
C ASN A 63 5.84 8.46 -7.04
N TYR A 64 5.55 7.42 -6.27
CA TYR A 64 4.26 6.77 -6.33
C TYR A 64 3.54 6.90 -5.01
N ARG A 65 2.23 6.76 -5.08
CA ARG A 65 1.35 6.78 -3.91
C ARG A 65 0.52 5.52 -3.93
N VAL A 66 0.60 4.77 -2.83
CA VAL A 66 -0.14 3.53 -2.66
C VAL A 66 -1.32 3.83 -1.74
N PHE A 67 -2.52 3.57 -2.24
CA PHE A 67 -3.75 3.78 -1.46
C PHE A 67 -4.23 2.43 -0.94
N PHE A 68 -4.60 2.40 0.32
CA PHE A 68 -5.07 1.17 0.92
C PHE A 68 -6.11 1.45 2.01
N ASP A 69 -6.91 0.44 2.27
CA ASP A 69 -7.86 0.44 3.38
C ASP A 69 -7.43 -0.62 4.39
N GLN A 70 -7.72 -0.36 5.65
CA GLN A 70 -7.54 -1.37 6.68
C GLN A 70 -8.83 -2.16 6.76
N THR A 71 -8.76 -3.46 6.44
CA THR A 71 -9.92 -4.33 6.37
C THR A 71 -10.10 -5.20 7.60
N GLY A 72 -9.13 -5.15 8.52
CA GLY A 72 -9.17 -5.87 9.77
C GLY A 72 -8.00 -5.50 10.64
N PRO A 73 -7.87 -6.08 11.85
CA PRO A 73 -6.78 -5.71 12.77
C PRO A 73 -5.40 -5.90 12.17
N ASN A 74 -5.24 -6.93 11.35
CA ASN A 74 -3.97 -7.23 10.68
C ASN A 74 -4.20 -7.50 9.20
N ALA A 75 -5.04 -6.68 8.57
CA ALA A 75 -5.37 -6.87 7.15
C ALA A 75 -5.52 -5.52 6.47
N ILE A 76 -4.94 -5.42 5.29
CA ILE A 76 -5.11 -4.24 4.44
C ILE A 76 -5.45 -4.67 3.02
N GLU A 77 -6.14 -3.81 2.31
CA GLU A 77 -6.39 -3.98 0.89
C GLU A 77 -5.79 -2.81 0.13
N ILE A 78 -4.89 -3.10 -0.79
CA ILE A 78 -4.34 -2.08 -1.69
C ILE A 78 -5.40 -1.79 -2.74
N THR A 79 -5.84 -0.55 -2.82
CA THR A 79 -6.95 -0.17 -3.68
C THR A 79 -6.51 0.49 -4.98
N LYS A 80 -5.39 1.21 -4.96
CA LYS A 80 -4.82 1.78 -6.18
C LYS A 80 -3.38 2.20 -5.96
N VAL A 81 -2.63 2.29 -7.05
CA VAL A 81 -1.25 2.77 -7.04
C VAL A 81 -1.15 3.80 -8.15
N LYS A 82 -0.78 5.02 -7.80
CA LYS A 82 -0.73 6.14 -8.75
C LYS A 82 0.59 6.85 -8.69
N ASP A 83 1.03 7.38 -9.84
CA ASP A 83 2.12 8.32 -9.87
C ASP A 83 1.70 9.56 -9.07
N ARG A 84 2.66 10.20 -8.41
CA ARG A 84 2.34 11.33 -7.51
C ARG A 84 1.56 12.45 -8.20
N LYS A 85 1.82 12.68 -9.49
CA LYS A 85 1.11 13.72 -10.22
C LYS A 85 -0.34 13.35 -10.50
N ASP A 86 -0.67 12.06 -10.56
CA ASP A 86 -2.04 11.59 -10.78
C ASP A 86 -2.77 11.35 -9.48
N ALA A 87 -2.05 11.20 -8.37
CA ALA A 87 -2.64 10.88 -7.07
C ALA A 87 -3.44 12.04 -6.48
N TYR A 88 -3.19 13.25 -6.96
CA TYR A 88 -3.81 14.47 -6.43
C TYR A 88 -4.79 15.11 -7.41
N ARG A 89 -5.19 14.39 -8.42
CA ARG A 89 -6.19 14.86 -9.36
C ARG A 89 -7.58 14.45 -8.97
#